data_51dab8d92f8345c46c8a2ac298142ec6
#
_entry.id   51dab8d92f8345c46c8a2ac298142ec6
#
_cell.length_a   1.000
_cell.length_b   1.000
_cell.length_c   1.000
_cell.angle_alpha   90.00
_cell.angle_beta   90.00
_cell.angle_gamma   90.00
#
_symmetry.space_group_name_H-M   'P 1'
#
loop_
_entity.id
_entity.type
_entity.pdbx_description
1 polymer ?
#
loop_
_entity_poly.entity_id
_entity_poly.type
_entity_poly.pdbx_seq_one_letter_code
_entity_poly.pdbx_strand_id
1 'polypeptide(L)'
;MPSARQPRASQPSAGQPSAGRPGESYADPRLAALYDALNPADASTAFYLSLPGGRPARILDMGCGTGLLACEFATRGHDVTGADPAAAMLAVARGRPGGDQVRWIQAAAAGLATSTRFDLVTMTGHVFQLLLQDRDVQAALGALARHLAPGGRLAFETRNPAVREWQDWNPRDTRQHVQAAGLAADVHYDISAVAGELVTYETWFQFDGARDPVVVPDTLRFMDQAQVATFLAEAGLAQVTWYGDWDGSPYGPASPEIIALASGDRPASRGAVTRAAPTRA
;
A
#
# COMPACT_ATOMS: atom_id res chain seq x y z
N MET A 1 34.31 38.43 47.46
CA MET A 1 34.58 37.16 46.82
C MET A 1 33.28 36.72 46.09
N PRO A 2 33.20 36.88 44.76
CA PRO A 2 31.99 36.45 44.02
C PRO A 2 32.15 34.95 43.68
N SER A 3 31.07 34.20 43.95
CA SER A 3 30.90 32.78 43.72
C SER A 3 30.80 32.48 42.23
N ALA A 4 31.67 31.59 41.76
CA ALA A 4 31.70 31.12 40.37
C ALA A 4 30.46 30.26 40.04
N ARG A 5 29.68 30.66 39.05
CA ARG A 5 28.62 29.85 38.43
C ARG A 5 29.27 28.76 37.55
N GLN A 6 29.00 27.50 37.88
CA GLN A 6 29.33 26.36 37.02
C GLN A 6 28.43 26.39 35.77
N PRO A 7 28.95 26.02 34.58
CA PRO A 7 28.13 25.93 33.35
C PRO A 7 27.20 24.73 33.45
N ARG A 8 25.89 24.94 33.15
CA ARG A 8 24.90 23.87 32.95
C ARG A 8 25.32 23.06 31.74
N ALA A 9 25.51 21.76 31.94
CA ALA A 9 25.64 20.81 30.85
C ALA A 9 24.36 20.85 30.01
N SER A 10 24.51 21.07 28.69
CA SER A 10 23.47 21.02 27.69
C SER A 10 22.93 19.57 27.64
N GLN A 11 21.65 19.40 27.91
CA GLN A 11 20.97 18.12 27.65
C GLN A 11 20.98 17.86 26.14
N PRO A 12 21.26 16.63 25.70
CA PRO A 12 21.12 16.29 24.29
C PRO A 12 19.64 16.45 23.88
N SER A 13 19.41 17.21 22.80
CA SER A 13 18.11 17.28 22.17
C SER A 13 17.67 15.86 21.79
N ALA A 14 16.49 15.45 22.26
CA ALA A 14 15.86 14.23 21.80
C ALA A 14 15.73 14.33 20.26
N GLY A 15 16.53 13.54 19.53
CA GLY A 15 16.44 13.43 18.09
C GLY A 15 15.03 12.98 17.74
N GLN A 16 14.39 13.68 16.80
CA GLN A 16 13.16 13.18 16.19
C GLN A 16 13.45 11.77 15.66
N PRO A 17 12.56 10.78 15.90
CA PRO A 17 12.72 9.48 15.28
C PRO A 17 12.77 9.68 13.77
N SER A 18 13.84 9.20 13.13
CA SER A 18 13.94 9.20 11.67
C SER A 18 12.84 8.26 11.18
N ALA A 19 11.84 8.80 10.49
CA ALA A 19 10.92 7.97 9.74
C ALA A 19 11.75 7.10 8.80
N GLY A 20 11.70 5.78 8.97
CA GLY A 20 12.38 4.83 8.10
C GLY A 20 11.92 5.05 6.65
N ARG A 21 12.76 4.70 5.69
CA ARG A 21 12.35 4.77 4.28
C ARG A 21 11.30 3.70 4.02
N PRO A 22 10.31 3.96 3.13
CA PRO A 22 9.35 2.95 2.73
C PRO A 22 10.05 1.64 2.34
N GLY A 23 9.68 0.52 2.97
CA GLY A 23 10.28 -0.79 2.73
C GLY A 23 11.49 -1.16 3.61
N GLU A 24 12.02 -0.27 4.44
CA GLU A 24 13.09 -0.62 5.40
C GLU A 24 12.59 -1.59 6.48
N SER A 25 11.32 -1.50 6.88
CA SER A 25 10.68 -2.38 7.85
C SER A 25 10.75 -3.86 7.46
N TYR A 26 10.76 -4.16 6.16
CA TYR A 26 10.82 -5.51 5.62
C TYR A 26 12.14 -5.86 4.92
N ALA A 27 13.21 -5.15 5.24
CA ALA A 27 14.56 -5.51 4.78
C ALA A 27 15.09 -6.78 5.47
N ASP A 28 14.62 -7.10 6.69
CA ASP A 28 14.94 -8.34 7.39
C ASP A 28 14.15 -9.52 6.77
N PRO A 29 14.83 -10.53 6.20
CA PRO A 29 14.16 -11.68 5.58
C PRO A 29 13.25 -12.47 6.53
N ARG A 30 13.52 -12.44 7.85
CA ARG A 30 12.67 -13.11 8.84
C ARG A 30 11.30 -12.46 8.93
N LEU A 31 11.25 -11.12 8.87
CA LEU A 31 9.99 -10.37 8.92
C LEU A 31 9.18 -10.59 7.63
N ALA A 32 9.85 -10.59 6.47
CA ALA A 32 9.21 -10.92 5.20
C ALA A 32 8.64 -12.34 5.19
N ALA A 33 9.32 -13.31 5.81
CA ALA A 33 8.87 -14.69 5.90
C ALA A 33 7.64 -14.88 6.80
N LEU A 34 7.45 -14.02 7.82
CA LEU A 34 6.27 -14.04 8.69
C LEU A 34 5.10 -13.20 8.17
N TYR A 35 5.31 -12.38 7.12
CA TYR A 35 4.35 -11.39 6.66
C TYR A 35 2.97 -11.97 6.34
N ASP A 36 2.92 -13.08 5.60
CA ASP A 36 1.66 -13.71 5.20
C ASP A 36 0.89 -14.31 6.37
N ALA A 37 1.59 -14.77 7.41
CA ALA A 37 0.94 -15.26 8.63
C ALA A 37 0.32 -14.12 9.46
N LEU A 38 0.88 -12.92 9.34
CA LEU A 38 0.35 -11.71 9.97
C LEU A 38 -0.75 -11.06 9.12
N ASN A 39 -0.67 -11.19 7.80
CA ASN A 39 -1.57 -10.57 6.83
C ASN A 39 -2.12 -11.64 5.86
N PRO A 40 -2.98 -12.57 6.34
CA PRO A 40 -3.55 -13.60 5.48
C PRO A 40 -4.51 -12.99 4.46
N ALA A 41 -4.79 -13.76 3.38
CA ALA A 41 -5.84 -13.39 2.44
C ALA A 41 -7.20 -13.23 3.16
N ASP A 42 -7.87 -12.15 2.87
CA ASP A 42 -9.14 -11.76 3.50
C ASP A 42 -10.15 -11.20 2.48
N ALA A 43 -11.17 -10.48 2.95
CA ALA A 43 -12.19 -9.86 2.11
C ALA A 43 -11.60 -8.81 1.14
N SER A 44 -10.50 -8.13 1.52
CA SER A 44 -9.82 -7.17 0.64
C SER A 44 -9.27 -7.85 -0.60
N THR A 45 -8.67 -9.01 -0.44
CA THR A 45 -8.16 -9.82 -1.56
C THR A 45 -9.28 -10.15 -2.55
N ALA A 46 -10.44 -10.61 -2.06
CA ALA A 46 -11.59 -10.92 -2.91
C ALA A 46 -12.11 -9.69 -3.66
N PHE A 47 -12.18 -8.54 -2.98
CA PHE A 47 -12.58 -7.26 -3.58
C PHE A 47 -11.67 -6.91 -4.76
N TYR A 48 -10.34 -6.86 -4.55
CA TYR A 48 -9.39 -6.51 -5.61
C TYR A 48 -9.41 -7.50 -6.77
N LEU A 49 -9.54 -8.79 -6.51
CA LEU A 49 -9.65 -9.83 -7.55
C LEU A 49 -10.90 -9.71 -8.41
N SER A 50 -11.95 -9.01 -7.95
CA SER A 50 -13.16 -8.74 -8.71
C SER A 50 -13.02 -7.60 -9.72
N LEU A 51 -12.04 -6.70 -9.53
CA LEU A 51 -11.93 -5.45 -10.29
C LEU A 51 -11.60 -5.61 -11.77
N PRO A 52 -10.76 -6.57 -12.23
CA PRO A 52 -10.44 -6.71 -13.65
C PRO A 52 -11.66 -7.10 -14.51
N GLY A 53 -12.68 -7.71 -13.92
CA GLY A 53 -13.80 -8.30 -14.64
C GLY A 53 -13.42 -9.61 -15.33
N GLY A 54 -14.25 -10.08 -16.26
CA GLY A 54 -14.11 -11.41 -16.86
C GLY A 54 -13.15 -11.50 -18.07
N ARG A 55 -12.27 -10.53 -18.30
CA ARG A 55 -11.31 -10.53 -19.42
C ARG A 55 -9.89 -10.42 -18.92
N PRO A 56 -8.90 -11.05 -19.61
CA PRO A 56 -7.50 -10.84 -19.33
C PRO A 56 -7.16 -9.34 -19.36
N ALA A 57 -6.42 -8.88 -18.37
CA ALA A 57 -6.02 -7.49 -18.20
C ALA A 57 -4.53 -7.42 -17.90
N ARG A 58 -3.89 -6.30 -18.23
CA ARG A 58 -2.54 -5.97 -17.78
C ARG A 58 -2.65 -5.28 -16.42
N ILE A 59 -2.09 -5.90 -15.41
CA ILE A 59 -2.22 -5.45 -14.03
C ILE A 59 -0.85 -5.09 -13.46
N LEU A 60 -0.77 -3.95 -12.79
CA LEU A 60 0.34 -3.60 -11.91
C LEU A 60 -0.13 -3.70 -10.47
N ASP A 61 0.54 -4.53 -9.67
CA ASP A 61 0.39 -4.54 -8.22
C ASP A 61 1.56 -3.77 -7.60
N MET A 62 1.30 -2.54 -7.14
CA MET A 62 2.30 -1.61 -6.63
C MET A 62 2.37 -1.69 -5.11
N GLY A 63 3.55 -1.94 -4.55
CA GLY A 63 3.72 -2.32 -3.15
C GLY A 63 3.25 -3.76 -2.93
N CYS A 64 3.56 -4.66 -3.88
CA CYS A 64 3.02 -6.02 -3.93
C CYS A 64 3.48 -6.93 -2.77
N GLY A 65 4.42 -6.50 -1.95
CA GLY A 65 4.95 -7.25 -0.81
C GLY A 65 5.39 -8.66 -1.21
N THR A 66 4.88 -9.67 -0.51
CA THR A 66 5.13 -11.10 -0.76
C THR A 66 4.43 -11.65 -2.00
N GLY A 67 3.73 -10.79 -2.78
CA GLY A 67 3.14 -11.14 -4.06
C GLY A 67 1.85 -11.93 -4.01
N LEU A 68 1.15 -11.96 -2.86
CA LEU A 68 -0.09 -12.73 -2.71
C LEU A 68 -1.11 -12.34 -3.79
N LEU A 69 -1.46 -11.07 -3.90
CA LEU A 69 -2.46 -10.60 -4.86
C LEU A 69 -1.96 -10.70 -6.30
N ALA A 70 -0.69 -10.36 -6.55
CA ALA A 70 -0.09 -10.45 -7.89
C ALA A 70 -0.14 -11.88 -8.45
N CYS A 71 0.23 -12.90 -7.65
CA CYS A 71 0.19 -14.30 -8.06
C CYS A 71 -1.26 -14.78 -8.27
N GLU A 72 -2.19 -14.34 -7.42
CA GLU A 72 -3.61 -14.65 -7.58
C GLU A 72 -4.20 -14.09 -8.88
N PHE A 73 -3.81 -12.88 -9.29
CA PHE A 73 -4.17 -12.34 -10.61
C PHE A 73 -3.56 -13.16 -11.75
N ALA A 74 -2.27 -13.50 -11.65
CA ALA A 74 -1.57 -14.26 -12.70
C ALA A 74 -2.19 -15.64 -12.93
N THR A 75 -2.52 -16.37 -11.86
CA THR A 75 -3.19 -17.69 -11.95
C THR A 75 -4.59 -17.63 -12.55
N ARG A 76 -5.22 -16.42 -12.55
CA ARG A 76 -6.50 -16.16 -13.23
C ARG A 76 -6.35 -15.73 -14.69
N GLY A 77 -5.12 -15.74 -15.22
CA GLY A 77 -4.82 -15.47 -16.63
C GLY A 77 -4.64 -13.99 -16.98
N HIS A 78 -4.33 -13.14 -16.01
CA HIS A 78 -3.94 -11.75 -16.25
C HIS A 78 -2.43 -11.64 -16.54
N ASP A 79 -2.01 -10.62 -17.31
CA ASP A 79 -0.60 -10.24 -17.50
C ASP A 79 -0.18 -9.32 -16.34
N VAL A 80 0.58 -9.86 -15.39
CA VAL A 80 0.81 -9.19 -14.11
C VAL A 80 2.26 -8.74 -13.96
N THR A 81 2.41 -7.50 -13.49
CA THR A 81 3.67 -6.96 -12.98
C THR A 81 3.48 -6.66 -11.49
N GLY A 82 4.33 -7.20 -10.63
CA GLY A 82 4.42 -6.86 -9.22
C GLY A 82 5.63 -5.94 -8.98
N ALA A 83 5.44 -4.86 -8.25
CA ALA A 83 6.52 -3.93 -7.91
C ALA A 83 6.56 -3.64 -6.41
N ASP A 84 7.74 -3.76 -5.81
CA ASP A 84 7.97 -3.46 -4.38
C ASP A 84 9.40 -2.95 -4.17
N PRO A 85 9.65 -1.97 -3.30
CA PRO A 85 10.99 -1.50 -3.00
C PRO A 85 11.83 -2.50 -2.17
N ALA A 86 11.19 -3.39 -1.39
CA ALA A 86 11.85 -4.33 -0.50
C ALA A 86 12.28 -5.61 -1.24
N ALA A 87 13.59 -5.81 -1.41
CA ALA A 87 14.14 -6.99 -2.08
C ALA A 87 13.76 -8.30 -1.37
N ALA A 88 13.67 -8.29 -0.04
CA ALA A 88 13.29 -9.49 0.74
C ALA A 88 11.84 -9.90 0.49
N MET A 89 10.92 -8.94 0.35
CA MET A 89 9.53 -9.19 -0.06
C MET A 89 9.47 -9.84 -1.43
N LEU A 90 10.18 -9.29 -2.42
CA LEU A 90 10.24 -9.84 -3.78
C LEU A 90 10.91 -11.23 -3.83
N ALA A 91 11.82 -11.53 -2.90
CA ALA A 91 12.39 -12.87 -2.79
C ALA A 91 11.33 -13.91 -2.39
N VAL A 92 10.46 -13.58 -1.44
CA VAL A 92 9.30 -14.41 -1.06
C VAL A 92 8.33 -14.54 -2.24
N ALA A 93 7.99 -13.41 -2.88
CA ALA A 93 7.05 -13.35 -4.00
C ALA A 93 7.46 -14.26 -5.17
N ARG A 94 8.74 -14.28 -5.54
CA ARG A 94 9.26 -15.17 -6.61
C ARG A 94 9.13 -16.64 -6.28
N GLY A 95 9.19 -17.02 -5.01
CA GLY A 95 9.06 -18.40 -4.55
C GLY A 95 7.61 -18.87 -4.36
N ARG A 96 6.63 -17.97 -4.48
CA ARG A 96 5.21 -18.28 -4.30
C ARG A 96 4.67 -19.09 -5.50
N PRO A 97 3.68 -19.99 -5.31
CA PRO A 97 2.95 -20.58 -6.43
C PRO A 97 2.39 -19.51 -7.38
N GLY A 98 2.68 -19.61 -8.67
CA GLY A 98 2.34 -18.58 -9.68
C GLY A 98 3.32 -17.42 -9.77
N GLY A 99 4.35 -17.34 -8.91
CA GLY A 99 5.35 -16.28 -8.93
C GLY A 99 6.22 -16.24 -10.19
N ASP A 100 6.36 -17.37 -10.88
CA ASP A 100 7.02 -17.53 -12.19
C ASP A 100 6.22 -16.90 -13.35
N GLN A 101 4.92 -16.66 -13.16
CA GLN A 101 4.03 -16.03 -14.13
C GLN A 101 3.99 -14.49 -14.00
N VAL A 102 4.58 -13.93 -12.95
CA VAL A 102 4.58 -12.49 -12.64
C VAL A 102 5.91 -11.86 -13.01
N ARG A 103 5.86 -10.67 -13.63
CA ARG A 103 7.06 -9.84 -13.84
C ARG A 103 7.33 -9.02 -12.58
N TRP A 104 8.45 -9.26 -11.91
CA TRP A 104 8.83 -8.57 -10.69
C TRP A 104 9.78 -7.40 -10.95
N ILE A 105 9.46 -6.22 -10.39
CA ILE A 105 10.27 -4.98 -10.48
C ILE A 105 10.59 -4.51 -9.05
N GLN A 106 11.86 -4.28 -8.75
CA GLN A 106 12.23 -3.65 -7.48
C GLN A 106 12.17 -2.12 -7.64
N ALA A 107 11.07 -1.52 -7.23
CA ALA A 107 10.85 -0.08 -7.31
C ALA A 107 9.75 0.39 -6.35
N ALA A 108 9.85 1.62 -5.86
CA ALA A 108 8.74 2.39 -5.31
C ALA A 108 7.95 3.07 -6.47
N ALA A 109 6.72 3.50 -6.20
CA ALA A 109 5.81 4.04 -7.22
C ALA A 109 6.43 5.20 -8.02
N ALA A 110 7.06 6.17 -7.34
CA ALA A 110 7.69 7.33 -7.99
C ALA A 110 8.87 6.97 -8.91
N GLY A 111 9.54 5.83 -8.63
CA GLY A 111 10.69 5.32 -9.39
C GLY A 111 10.35 4.22 -10.39
N LEU A 112 9.07 3.92 -10.60
CA LEU A 112 8.65 2.88 -11.52
C LEU A 112 9.07 3.20 -12.97
N ALA A 113 9.90 2.33 -13.53
CA ALA A 113 10.42 2.46 -14.89
C ALA A 113 9.99 1.27 -15.75
N THR A 114 8.92 1.44 -16.50
CA THR A 114 8.41 0.46 -17.47
C THR A 114 7.72 1.16 -18.63
N SER A 115 7.77 0.57 -19.83
CA SER A 115 7.00 1.04 -20.97
C SER A 115 5.57 0.48 -21.00
N THR A 116 5.26 -0.50 -20.15
CA THR A 116 3.95 -1.12 -20.09
C THR A 116 2.91 -0.10 -19.62
N ARG A 117 1.71 -0.17 -20.22
CA ARG A 117 0.53 0.54 -19.78
C ARG A 117 -0.47 -0.48 -19.23
N PHE A 118 -1.04 -0.19 -18.07
CA PHE A 118 -1.85 -1.13 -17.31
C PHE A 118 -3.34 -0.78 -17.39
N ASP A 119 -4.17 -1.81 -17.50
CA ASP A 119 -5.62 -1.68 -17.49
C ASP A 119 -6.15 -1.53 -16.05
N LEU A 120 -5.38 -2.06 -15.08
CA LEU A 120 -5.61 -1.89 -13.65
C LEU A 120 -4.26 -1.71 -12.94
N VAL A 121 -4.19 -0.74 -12.06
CA VAL A 121 -3.12 -0.60 -11.07
C VAL A 121 -3.74 -0.79 -9.69
N THR A 122 -3.17 -1.67 -8.87
CA THR A 122 -3.55 -1.85 -7.46
C THR A 122 -2.42 -1.35 -6.56
N MET A 123 -2.77 -0.80 -5.40
CA MET A 123 -1.85 -0.46 -4.33
C MET A 123 -2.54 -0.81 -3.00
N THR A 124 -2.28 -2.04 -2.50
CA THR A 124 -3.04 -2.69 -1.44
C THR A 124 -2.23 -2.85 -0.16
N GLY A 125 -2.88 -3.27 0.93
CA GLY A 125 -2.21 -3.43 2.23
C GLY A 125 -1.87 -2.08 2.87
N HIS A 126 -2.69 -1.06 2.62
CA HIS A 126 -2.52 0.30 3.13
C HIS A 126 -1.18 0.97 2.74
N VAL A 127 -0.55 0.52 1.64
CA VAL A 127 0.72 1.08 1.12
C VAL A 127 0.62 2.58 0.87
N PHE A 128 -0.58 3.10 0.52
CA PHE A 128 -0.82 4.53 0.34
C PHE A 128 -0.49 5.33 1.60
N GLN A 129 -0.72 4.79 2.80
CA GLN A 129 -0.44 5.46 4.06
C GLN A 129 1.06 5.63 4.37
N LEU A 130 1.95 4.92 3.66
CA LEU A 130 3.39 5.09 3.76
C LEU A 130 3.90 6.35 3.04
N LEU A 131 3.04 7.03 2.27
CA LEU A 131 3.34 8.29 1.59
C LEU A 131 3.12 9.45 2.56
N LEU A 132 4.14 9.76 3.37
CA LEU A 132 4.01 10.64 4.53
C LEU A 132 3.91 12.13 4.17
N GLN A 133 4.40 12.54 3.00
CA GLN A 133 4.44 13.94 2.59
C GLN A 133 3.67 14.16 1.28
N ASP A 134 3.09 15.35 1.09
CA ASP A 134 2.34 15.71 -0.11
C ASP A 134 3.11 15.45 -1.40
N ARG A 135 4.39 15.82 -1.43
CA ARG A 135 5.27 15.57 -2.58
C ARG A 135 5.40 14.08 -2.92
N ASP A 136 5.37 13.20 -1.91
CA ASP A 136 5.51 11.75 -2.11
C ASP A 136 4.20 11.19 -2.68
N VAL A 137 3.05 11.67 -2.19
CA VAL A 137 1.72 11.34 -2.73
C VAL A 137 1.60 11.80 -4.18
N GLN A 138 1.94 13.07 -4.47
CA GLN A 138 1.91 13.64 -5.82
C GLN A 138 2.82 12.88 -6.78
N ALA A 139 4.06 12.57 -6.35
CA ALA A 139 5.01 11.83 -7.16
C ALA A 139 4.52 10.40 -7.47
N ALA A 140 3.99 9.70 -6.47
CA ALA A 140 3.47 8.35 -6.62
C ALA A 140 2.23 8.31 -7.52
N LEU A 141 1.19 9.09 -7.20
CA LEU A 141 -0.05 9.12 -7.99
C LEU A 141 0.20 9.61 -9.42
N GLY A 142 1.03 10.65 -9.61
CA GLY A 142 1.42 11.11 -10.94
C GLY A 142 2.19 10.08 -11.74
N ALA A 143 3.06 9.27 -11.11
CA ALA A 143 3.75 8.16 -11.78
C ALA A 143 2.77 7.05 -12.17
N LEU A 144 1.88 6.63 -11.27
CA LEU A 144 0.91 5.58 -11.54
C LEU A 144 -0.10 6.00 -12.62
N ALA A 145 -0.59 7.24 -12.58
CA ALA A 145 -1.48 7.78 -13.62
C ALA A 145 -0.85 7.74 -15.02
N ARG A 146 0.45 8.05 -15.13
CA ARG A 146 1.18 7.95 -16.40
C ARG A 146 1.31 6.52 -16.94
N HIS A 147 1.23 5.52 -16.08
CA HIS A 147 1.31 4.10 -16.47
C HIS A 147 -0.06 3.47 -16.74
N LEU A 148 -1.17 4.19 -16.55
CA LEU A 148 -2.48 3.69 -16.94
C LEU A 148 -2.63 3.67 -18.47
N ALA A 149 -3.27 2.62 -18.97
CA ALA A 149 -3.77 2.56 -20.33
C ALA A 149 -4.97 3.50 -20.51
N PRO A 150 -5.35 3.87 -21.74
CA PRO A 150 -6.62 4.57 -21.97
C PRO A 150 -7.81 3.78 -21.39
N GLY A 151 -8.56 4.39 -20.45
CA GLY A 151 -9.62 3.73 -19.70
C GLY A 151 -9.15 2.82 -18.57
N GLY A 152 -7.86 2.80 -18.29
CA GLY A 152 -7.30 2.09 -17.13
C GLY A 152 -7.68 2.73 -15.80
N ARG A 153 -7.63 1.96 -14.72
CA ARG A 153 -8.06 2.37 -13.39
C ARG A 153 -6.97 2.15 -12.35
N LEU A 154 -6.91 3.04 -11.37
CA LEU A 154 -6.11 2.89 -10.15
C LEU A 154 -7.04 2.54 -8.98
N ALA A 155 -6.72 1.49 -8.25
CA ALA A 155 -7.44 1.07 -7.05
C ALA A 155 -6.50 1.01 -5.85
N PHE A 156 -6.87 1.65 -4.75
CA PHE A 156 -6.14 1.59 -3.49
C PHE A 156 -7.06 1.90 -2.32
N GLU A 157 -6.58 1.59 -1.12
CA GLU A 157 -7.27 1.93 0.12
C GLU A 157 -6.39 2.73 1.07
N THR A 158 -7.05 3.39 2.00
CA THR A 158 -6.48 3.99 3.20
C THR A 158 -7.50 3.91 4.32
N ARG A 159 -7.04 3.74 5.57
CA ARG A 159 -7.92 3.71 6.73
C ARG A 159 -8.58 5.05 6.95
N ASN A 160 -9.86 5.03 7.32
CA ASN A 160 -10.62 6.24 7.61
C ASN A 160 -10.16 6.87 8.94
N PRO A 161 -9.59 8.10 8.94
CA PRO A 161 -9.14 8.76 10.16
C PRO A 161 -10.27 9.03 11.16
N ALA A 162 -11.53 9.09 10.73
CA ALA A 162 -12.67 9.31 11.61
C ALA A 162 -12.92 8.13 12.57
N VAL A 163 -12.57 6.91 12.15
CA VAL A 163 -12.72 5.68 12.96
C VAL A 163 -11.64 5.56 14.03
N ARG A 164 -10.44 6.12 13.77
CA ARG A 164 -9.29 6.09 14.68
C ARG A 164 -8.88 4.67 15.10
N GLU A 165 -8.85 3.74 14.16
CA GLU A 165 -8.49 2.33 14.38
C GLU A 165 -7.18 2.16 15.19
N TRP A 166 -6.23 3.09 15.05
CA TRP A 166 -4.97 3.03 15.78
C TRP A 166 -5.11 3.10 17.30
N GLN A 167 -6.28 3.47 17.87
CA GLN A 167 -6.51 3.47 19.32
C GLN A 167 -6.50 2.06 19.91
N ASP A 168 -6.74 1.04 19.07
CA ASP A 168 -6.70 -0.37 19.45
C ASP A 168 -5.32 -1.01 19.19
N TRP A 169 -4.34 -0.26 18.64
CA TRP A 169 -2.99 -0.76 18.38
C TRP A 169 -2.13 -0.70 19.64
N ASN A 170 -2.35 -1.65 20.52
CA ASN A 170 -1.65 -1.79 21.79
C ASN A 170 -1.29 -3.26 22.06
N PRO A 171 -0.31 -3.54 22.97
CA PRO A 171 0.16 -4.90 23.20
C PRO A 171 -0.89 -5.88 23.73
N ARG A 172 -1.97 -5.37 24.36
CA ARG A 172 -3.04 -6.24 24.89
C ARG A 172 -3.95 -6.75 23.77
N ASP A 173 -4.33 -5.86 22.83
CA ASP A 173 -5.39 -6.13 21.86
C ASP A 173 -4.81 -6.69 20.54
N THR A 174 -3.51 -6.43 20.26
CA THR A 174 -2.86 -6.86 19.01
C THR A 174 -1.91 -8.05 19.16
N ARG A 175 -1.70 -8.56 20.39
CA ARG A 175 -0.77 -9.69 20.61
C ARG A 175 -1.25 -10.96 19.93
N GLN A 176 -0.39 -11.54 19.10
CA GLN A 176 -0.61 -12.81 18.44
C GLN A 176 0.68 -13.62 18.35
N HIS A 177 0.55 -14.96 18.35
CA HIS A 177 1.65 -15.88 18.08
C HIS A 177 1.57 -16.34 16.63
N VAL A 178 2.64 -16.15 15.87
CA VAL A 178 2.69 -16.51 14.45
C VAL A 178 3.81 -17.50 14.16
N GLN A 179 3.55 -18.41 13.20
CA GLN A 179 4.52 -19.39 12.75
C GLN A 179 4.49 -19.48 11.23
N ALA A 180 5.64 -19.31 10.58
CA ALA A 180 5.80 -19.50 9.14
C ALA A 180 7.27 -19.75 8.79
N ALA A 181 7.52 -20.50 7.72
CA ALA A 181 8.86 -20.75 7.17
C ALA A 181 9.89 -21.27 8.21
N GLY A 182 9.45 -22.03 9.20
CA GLY A 182 10.32 -22.54 10.27
C GLY A 182 10.67 -21.52 11.35
N LEU A 183 10.06 -20.32 11.31
CA LEU A 183 10.17 -19.29 12.33
C LEU A 183 8.89 -19.24 13.18
N ALA A 184 9.03 -18.85 14.46
CA ALA A 184 7.91 -18.55 15.34
C ALA A 184 8.22 -17.30 16.14
N ALA A 185 7.20 -16.45 16.35
CA ALA A 185 7.34 -15.23 17.12
C ALA A 185 6.00 -14.80 17.76
N ASP A 186 6.10 -14.21 18.96
CA ASP A 186 5.03 -13.38 19.50
C ASP A 186 5.15 -11.96 18.91
N VAL A 187 4.05 -11.45 18.38
CA VAL A 187 4.02 -10.15 17.70
C VAL A 187 2.93 -9.28 18.32
N HIS A 188 3.21 -8.00 18.49
CA HIS A 188 2.22 -6.99 18.87
C HIS A 188 2.59 -5.61 18.33
N TYR A 189 1.62 -4.71 18.31
CA TYR A 189 1.81 -3.30 17.99
C TYR A 189 1.75 -2.45 19.26
N ASP A 190 2.46 -1.32 19.23
CA ASP A 190 2.38 -0.31 20.27
C ASP A 190 2.50 1.10 19.65
N ILE A 191 1.58 2.00 20.00
CA ILE A 191 1.59 3.37 19.51
C ILE A 191 2.65 4.18 20.27
N SER A 192 3.58 4.79 19.53
CA SER A 192 4.62 5.65 20.09
C SER A 192 4.29 7.15 19.94
N ALA A 193 3.57 7.58 18.90
CA ALA A 193 3.18 8.97 18.72
C ALA A 193 1.97 9.14 17.79
N VAL A 194 1.16 10.18 18.05
CA VAL A 194 0.12 10.68 17.15
C VAL A 194 0.31 12.19 16.99
N ALA A 195 0.59 12.65 15.78
CA ALA A 195 0.88 14.06 15.49
C ALA A 195 0.17 14.49 14.19
N GLY A 196 -0.98 15.16 14.32
CA GLY A 196 -1.83 15.52 13.19
C GLY A 196 -2.32 14.28 12.45
N GLU A 197 -1.98 14.16 11.18
CA GLU A 197 -2.33 13.02 10.33
C GLU A 197 -1.35 11.83 10.49
N LEU A 198 -0.26 11.99 11.22
CA LEU A 198 0.78 10.98 11.34
C LEU A 198 0.58 10.16 12.62
N VAL A 199 0.55 8.86 12.47
CA VAL A 199 0.53 7.87 13.54
C VAL A 199 1.79 7.03 13.45
N THR A 200 2.64 7.12 14.48
CA THR A 200 3.86 6.31 14.58
C THR A 200 3.63 5.19 15.58
N TYR A 201 3.97 3.99 15.19
CA TYR A 201 3.83 2.80 16.00
C TYR A 201 5.07 1.90 15.85
N GLU A 202 5.23 0.97 16.77
CA GLU A 202 6.27 -0.04 16.75
C GLU A 202 5.64 -1.42 16.62
N THR A 203 6.19 -2.25 15.72
CA THR A 203 5.89 -3.68 15.69
C THR A 203 6.99 -4.42 16.42
N TRP A 204 6.62 -5.15 17.46
CA TRP A 204 7.51 -5.93 18.30
C TRP A 204 7.44 -7.40 17.90
N PHE A 205 8.59 -8.00 17.58
CA PHE A 205 8.73 -9.40 17.23
C PHE A 205 9.62 -10.09 18.26
N GLN A 206 9.03 -10.87 19.16
CA GLN A 206 9.79 -11.73 20.08
C GLN A 206 9.90 -13.12 19.44
N PHE A 207 10.99 -13.38 18.73
CA PHE A 207 11.23 -14.71 18.14
C PHE A 207 11.49 -15.75 19.22
N ASP A 208 11.01 -16.98 19.00
CA ASP A 208 11.22 -18.11 19.89
C ASP A 208 12.71 -18.38 20.06
N GLY A 209 13.15 -18.51 21.32
CA GLY A 209 14.54 -18.71 21.69
C GLY A 209 15.45 -17.48 21.54
N ALA A 210 14.98 -16.35 21.02
CA ALA A 210 15.73 -15.11 21.00
C ALA A 210 15.68 -14.40 22.36
N ARG A 211 16.81 -13.80 22.76
CA ARG A 211 16.89 -13.06 24.03
C ARG A 211 16.17 -11.71 23.94
N ASP A 212 16.40 -11.00 22.83
CA ASP A 212 15.92 -9.63 22.65
C ASP A 212 14.91 -9.60 21.48
N PRO A 213 13.86 -8.76 21.57
CA PRO A 213 12.91 -8.57 20.48
C PRO A 213 13.54 -7.80 19.32
N VAL A 214 13.01 -8.02 18.13
CA VAL A 214 13.20 -7.11 17.00
C VAL A 214 12.06 -6.10 17.03
N VAL A 215 12.40 -4.82 17.08
CA VAL A 215 11.44 -3.72 17.11
C VAL A 215 11.55 -2.91 15.84
N VAL A 216 10.42 -2.75 15.14
CA VAL A 216 10.35 -2.06 13.86
C VAL A 216 9.42 -0.86 13.99
N PRO A 217 9.95 0.36 13.97
CA PRO A 217 9.11 1.56 13.95
C PRO A 217 8.58 1.82 12.54
N ASP A 218 7.30 2.16 12.45
CA ASP A 218 6.66 2.61 11.24
C ASP A 218 5.80 3.85 11.50
N THR A 219 5.59 4.66 10.45
CA THR A 219 4.69 5.81 10.50
C THR A 219 3.71 5.72 9.36
N LEU A 220 2.43 5.90 9.65
CA LEU A 220 1.36 5.95 8.66
C LEU A 220 0.72 7.33 8.65
N ARG A 221 0.34 7.78 7.47
CA ARG A 221 -0.43 9.02 7.29
C ARG A 221 -1.90 8.68 7.07
N PHE A 222 -2.75 9.28 7.89
CA PHE A 222 -4.19 9.14 7.85
C PHE A 222 -4.82 10.38 7.21
N MET A 223 -5.14 10.30 5.93
CA MET A 223 -5.82 11.36 5.18
C MET A 223 -7.30 11.07 5.08
N ASP A 224 -8.13 12.11 5.13
CA ASP A 224 -9.56 11.98 4.87
C ASP A 224 -9.85 11.84 3.35
N GLN A 225 -11.10 11.49 3.01
CA GLN A 225 -11.53 11.29 1.64
C GLN A 225 -11.34 12.57 0.78
N ALA A 226 -11.56 13.75 1.32
CA ALA A 226 -11.47 15.00 0.57
C ALA A 226 -10.02 15.33 0.19
N GLN A 227 -9.07 15.05 1.08
CA GLN A 227 -7.65 15.18 0.82
C GLN A 227 -7.19 14.20 -0.26
N VAL A 228 -7.59 12.93 -0.14
CA VAL A 228 -7.29 11.89 -1.16
C VAL A 228 -7.88 12.28 -2.52
N ALA A 229 -9.12 12.77 -2.57
CA ALA A 229 -9.77 13.23 -3.79
C ALA A 229 -9.01 14.40 -4.46
N THR A 230 -8.46 15.31 -3.64
CA THR A 230 -7.65 16.44 -4.14
C THR A 230 -6.39 15.91 -4.85
N PHE A 231 -5.62 15.02 -4.22
CA PHE A 231 -4.42 14.45 -4.83
C PHE A 231 -4.72 13.63 -6.09
N LEU A 232 -5.83 12.89 -6.10
CA LEU A 232 -6.28 12.17 -7.30
C LEU A 232 -6.60 13.12 -8.46
N ALA A 233 -7.32 14.22 -8.19
CA ALA A 233 -7.64 15.23 -9.19
C ALA A 233 -6.38 15.90 -9.75
N GLU A 234 -5.41 16.26 -8.91
CA GLU A 234 -4.11 16.79 -9.32
C GLU A 234 -3.33 15.82 -10.22
N ALA A 235 -3.45 14.52 -9.97
CA ALA A 235 -2.87 13.46 -10.81
C ALA A 235 -3.65 13.19 -12.11
N GLY A 236 -4.78 13.88 -12.36
CA GLY A 236 -5.65 13.68 -13.52
C GLY A 236 -6.55 12.44 -13.42
N LEU A 237 -6.84 11.99 -12.19
CA LEU A 237 -7.67 10.83 -11.86
C LEU A 237 -8.97 11.27 -11.15
N ALA A 238 -9.68 12.25 -11.70
CA ALA A 238 -10.79 12.91 -11.03
C ALA A 238 -12.09 12.08 -10.99
N GLN A 239 -12.22 11.04 -11.83
CA GLN A 239 -13.40 10.16 -11.80
C GLN A 239 -13.16 9.05 -10.78
N VAL A 240 -13.77 9.15 -9.61
CA VAL A 240 -13.54 8.20 -8.50
C VAL A 240 -14.84 7.60 -8.03
N THR A 241 -14.89 6.27 -7.95
CA THR A 241 -15.89 5.54 -7.17
C THR A 241 -15.31 5.24 -5.80
N TRP A 242 -16.04 5.60 -4.76
CA TRP A 242 -15.62 5.45 -3.38
C TRP A 242 -16.39 4.32 -2.70
N TYR A 243 -15.66 3.39 -2.09
CA TYR A 243 -16.22 2.33 -1.26
C TYR A 243 -15.74 2.50 0.18
N GLY A 244 -16.54 2.02 1.11
CA GLY A 244 -16.29 2.16 2.55
C GLY A 244 -15.85 0.87 3.23
N ASP A 245 -16.06 -0.25 2.58
CA ASP A 245 -15.71 -1.58 3.07
C ASP A 245 -15.53 -2.55 1.89
N TRP A 246 -14.99 -3.71 2.18
CA TRP A 246 -14.64 -4.78 1.24
C TRP A 246 -15.85 -5.50 0.63
N ASP A 247 -17.03 -5.30 1.14
CA ASP A 247 -18.29 -5.76 0.56
C ASP A 247 -18.78 -4.91 -0.63
N GLY A 248 -18.05 -3.82 -0.94
CA GLY A 248 -18.39 -2.89 -2.01
C GLY A 248 -19.44 -1.86 -1.61
N SER A 249 -19.78 -1.73 -0.33
CA SER A 249 -20.68 -0.68 0.18
C SER A 249 -20.10 0.72 -0.07
N PRO A 250 -20.94 1.73 -0.39
CA PRO A 250 -20.46 3.09 -0.60
C PRO A 250 -19.79 3.67 0.65
N TYR A 251 -18.76 4.49 0.45
CA TYR A 251 -18.10 5.21 1.55
C TYR A 251 -19.08 6.13 2.30
N GLY A 252 -18.98 6.11 3.62
CA GLY A 252 -19.64 7.02 4.55
C GLY A 252 -18.75 7.37 5.74
N PRO A 253 -19.13 8.36 6.57
CA PRO A 253 -18.28 8.85 7.66
C PRO A 253 -17.84 7.80 8.69
N ALA A 254 -18.63 6.74 8.85
CA ALA A 254 -18.36 5.63 9.79
C ALA A 254 -17.73 4.41 9.11
N SER A 255 -17.44 4.48 7.81
CA SER A 255 -16.78 3.38 7.09
C SER A 255 -15.39 3.12 7.66
N PRO A 256 -14.96 1.86 7.83
CA PRO A 256 -13.61 1.55 8.29
C PRO A 256 -12.54 2.00 7.27
N GLU A 257 -12.84 1.91 5.98
CA GLU A 257 -11.92 2.17 4.89
C GLU A 257 -12.38 3.33 4.01
N ILE A 258 -11.42 3.93 3.32
CA ILE A 258 -11.60 4.81 2.18
C ILE A 258 -10.97 4.08 0.99
N ILE A 259 -11.78 3.37 0.21
CA ILE A 259 -11.31 2.62 -0.96
C ILE A 259 -11.62 3.46 -2.20
N ALA A 260 -10.58 3.83 -2.95
CA ALA A 260 -10.69 4.60 -4.18
C ALA A 260 -10.54 3.71 -5.42
N LEU A 261 -11.49 3.75 -6.32
CA LEU A 261 -11.36 3.24 -7.68
C LEU A 261 -11.41 4.41 -8.64
N ALA A 262 -10.23 4.89 -9.06
CA ALA A 262 -10.04 6.13 -9.78
C ALA A 262 -9.69 5.90 -11.25
N SER A 263 -10.13 6.81 -12.13
CA SER A 263 -9.76 6.83 -13.54
C SER A 263 -9.60 8.28 -14.04
N GLY A 264 -8.85 8.44 -15.15
CA GLY A 264 -8.69 9.75 -15.79
C GLY A 264 -9.86 10.08 -16.72
N ASP A 265 -9.95 11.36 -17.06
CA ASP A 265 -11.00 11.95 -17.92
C ASP A 265 -10.92 11.55 -19.41
N ARG A 266 -10.10 10.60 -19.81
CA ARG A 266 -10.06 10.18 -21.21
C ARG A 266 -11.25 9.29 -21.54
N PRO A 267 -12.25 9.79 -22.28
CA PRO A 267 -13.33 8.95 -22.78
C PRO A 267 -12.70 7.82 -23.60
N ALA A 268 -13.13 6.58 -23.33
CA ALA A 268 -12.87 5.49 -24.25
C ALA A 268 -13.28 5.97 -25.64
N SER A 269 -12.35 5.97 -26.61
CA SER A 269 -12.64 6.30 -27.99
C SER A 269 -13.80 5.40 -28.44
N ARG A 270 -15.00 5.94 -28.53
CA ARG A 270 -16.10 5.26 -29.20
C ARG A 270 -15.61 4.94 -30.60
N GLY A 271 -15.48 3.63 -30.89
CA GLY A 271 -15.10 3.17 -32.22
C GLY A 271 -15.91 3.94 -33.26
N ALA A 272 -15.22 4.53 -34.24
CA ALA A 272 -15.82 5.20 -35.35
C ALA A 272 -16.82 4.24 -36.01
N VAL A 273 -18.09 4.49 -35.85
CA VAL A 273 -19.14 3.86 -36.65
C VAL A 273 -18.92 4.38 -38.07
N THR A 274 -18.28 3.56 -38.89
CA THR A 274 -18.15 3.80 -40.31
C THR A 274 -19.59 3.84 -40.90
N ARG A 275 -20.11 5.04 -41.14
CA ARG A 275 -21.34 5.19 -41.91
C ARG A 275 -21.05 4.67 -43.32
N ALA A 276 -21.68 3.53 -43.65
CA ALA A 276 -21.74 3.08 -45.03
C ALA A 276 -22.45 4.14 -45.86
N ALA A 277 -21.80 4.56 -46.96
CA ALA A 277 -22.39 5.46 -47.94
C ALA A 277 -23.60 4.78 -48.60
N PRO A 278 -24.70 5.50 -48.91
CA PRO A 278 -25.82 4.92 -49.65
C PRO A 278 -25.41 4.71 -51.13
N THR A 279 -25.57 3.48 -51.56
CA THR A 279 -25.43 3.10 -52.98
C THR A 279 -26.59 3.79 -53.74
N ARG A 280 -26.25 4.64 -54.68
CA ARG A 280 -27.21 5.18 -55.68
C ARG A 280 -27.53 4.07 -56.70
N ALA A 281 -28.80 3.81 -56.91
CA ALA A 281 -29.36 3.09 -58.03
C ALA A 281 -29.42 3.99 -59.26
#